data_63c1339405731df6de00e11e22ac3112
#
_entry.id   63c1339405731df6de00e11e22ac3112
#
_cell.length_a   1.000
_cell.length_b   1.000
_cell.length_c   1.000
_cell.angle_alpha   90.00
_cell.angle_beta   90.00
_cell.angle_gamma   90.00
#
_symmetry.space_group_name_H-M   'P 1'
#
loop_
_entity.id
_entity.type
_entity.pdbx_description
1 polymer ?
#
loop_
_entity_poly.entity_id
_entity_poly.type
_entity_poly.pdbx_seq_one_letter_code
_entity_poly.pdbx_strand_id
1 'polypeptide(L)'
;VQKGTWDVSLAGWGADWYGDSALTFFAPLFNDTPSFPPNGSNFGFYNDPKTNDLIAAAGKELDPAKSQADWAAADKQVMEDAAFFPITAPNQPTYHASHTHNTVFIPAIQQIDPTNVWLSTS
;
A
#
# COMPACT_ATOMS: atom_id res chain seq x y z
N VAL A 1 11.54 6.52 13.22
CA VAL A 1 10.52 5.46 13.07
C VAL A 1 11.16 4.09 13.23
N GLN A 2 12.24 3.79 12.50
CA GLN A 2 12.88 2.44 12.48
C GLN A 2 13.38 1.91 13.84
N LYS A 3 13.56 2.75 14.84
CA LYS A 3 14.03 2.34 16.18
C LYS A 3 12.90 1.95 17.14
N GLY A 4 11.64 2.12 16.77
CA GLY A 4 10.48 1.77 17.60
C GLY A 4 10.40 2.52 18.95
N THR A 5 10.98 3.71 19.06
CA THR A 5 10.99 4.53 20.30
C THR A 5 9.91 5.61 20.28
N TRP A 6 8.70 5.25 19.86
CA TRP A 6 7.57 6.15 19.71
C TRP A 6 6.27 5.41 20.06
N ASP A 7 5.28 6.12 20.53
CA ASP A 7 3.96 5.55 20.87
C ASP A 7 3.00 5.61 19.67
N VAL A 8 3.09 6.67 18.86
CA VAL A 8 2.31 6.86 17.62
C VAL A 8 3.22 7.45 16.54
N SER A 9 3.08 6.96 15.32
CA SER A 9 3.79 7.48 14.15
C SER A 9 2.83 7.74 13.01
N LEU A 10 3.04 8.84 12.28
CA LEU A 10 2.35 9.10 11.03
C LEU A 10 3.15 8.45 9.89
N ALA A 11 2.47 7.63 9.10
CA ALA A 11 3.04 6.98 7.93
C ALA A 11 2.09 7.08 6.75
N GLY A 12 2.63 7.02 5.54
CA GLY A 12 1.88 6.90 4.30
C GLY A 12 2.41 5.74 3.47
N TRP A 13 1.55 5.17 2.66
CA TRP A 13 1.89 4.12 1.71
C TRP A 13 1.09 4.29 0.42
N GLY A 14 1.68 3.94 -0.72
CA GLY A 14 1.02 3.89 -2.01
C GLY A 14 1.05 2.48 -2.59
N ALA A 15 0.16 2.18 -3.52
CA ALA A 15 0.19 0.90 -4.21
C ALA A 15 1.43 0.80 -5.12
N ASP A 16 2.11 -0.35 -5.09
CA ASP A 16 3.30 -0.62 -5.92
C ASP A 16 2.93 -1.17 -7.31
N TRP A 17 1.71 -1.70 -7.47
CA TRP A 17 1.21 -2.26 -8.74
C TRP A 17 -0.31 -2.11 -8.87
N TYR A 18 -0.81 -2.43 -10.06
CA TYR A 18 -2.25 -2.48 -10.34
C TYR A 18 -2.89 -3.79 -9.92
N GLY A 19 -4.19 -3.76 -9.72
CA GLY A 19 -5.04 -4.93 -9.54
C GLY A 19 -5.69 -4.98 -8.17
N ASP A 20 -6.47 -6.04 -7.97
CA ASP A 20 -7.34 -6.20 -6.81
C ASP A 20 -6.63 -6.79 -5.59
N SER A 21 -5.33 -7.08 -5.69
CA SER A 21 -4.56 -7.63 -4.59
C SER A 21 -4.09 -6.53 -3.64
N ALA A 22 -4.51 -6.61 -2.40
CA ALA A 22 -4.04 -5.74 -1.33
C ALA A 22 -2.66 -6.14 -0.75
N LEU A 23 -1.99 -7.13 -1.35
CA LEU A 23 -0.69 -7.64 -0.89
C LEU A 23 0.38 -6.53 -0.79
N THR A 24 0.32 -5.53 -1.70
CA THR A 24 1.21 -4.36 -1.70
C THR A 24 1.14 -3.52 -0.41
N PHE A 25 0.02 -3.61 0.31
CA PHE A 25 -0.17 -2.93 1.61
C PHE A 25 0.05 -3.88 2.77
N PHE A 26 -0.60 -5.04 2.76
CA PHE A 26 -0.63 -5.92 3.91
C PHE A 26 0.70 -6.61 4.20
N ALA A 27 1.40 -7.10 3.17
CA ALA A 27 2.67 -7.78 3.37
C ALA A 27 3.77 -6.87 3.97
N PRO A 28 4.01 -5.64 3.48
CA PRO A 28 5.06 -4.80 4.03
C PRO A 28 4.68 -4.11 5.35
N LEU A 29 3.37 -3.90 5.65
CA LEU A 29 2.95 -3.05 6.75
C LEU A 29 2.39 -3.81 7.96
N PHE A 30 1.78 -4.99 7.75
CA PHE A 30 1.01 -5.69 8.76
C PHE A 30 1.36 -7.17 8.91
N ASN A 31 2.35 -7.66 8.19
CA ASN A 31 2.81 -9.05 8.29
C ASN A 31 3.83 -9.21 9.43
N ASP A 32 4.31 -10.44 9.60
CA ASP A 32 5.20 -10.89 10.67
C ASP A 32 6.61 -10.26 10.65
N THR A 33 7.50 -10.83 11.46
CA THR A 33 8.86 -10.34 11.73
C THR A 33 9.74 -10.04 10.50
N PRO A 34 9.68 -10.74 9.35
CA PRO A 34 10.41 -10.36 8.16
C PRO A 34 10.08 -8.96 7.62
N SER A 35 8.88 -8.45 7.90
CA SER A 35 8.47 -7.10 7.50
C SER A 35 8.88 -6.00 8.48
N PHE A 36 9.54 -6.33 9.58
CA PHE A 36 9.97 -5.36 10.60
C PHE A 36 11.19 -4.55 10.16
N PRO A 37 11.31 -3.28 10.63
CA PRO A 37 12.54 -2.52 10.47
C PRO A 37 13.77 -3.25 11.04
N PRO A 38 14.97 -3.05 10.49
CA PRO A 38 15.29 -2.11 9.41
C PRO A 38 15.02 -2.66 8.00
N ASN A 39 14.66 -3.95 7.85
CA ASN A 39 14.54 -4.63 6.55
C ASN A 39 13.16 -4.44 5.90
N GLY A 40 12.15 -4.08 6.70
CA GLY A 40 10.79 -3.90 6.24
C GLY A 40 10.16 -2.59 6.73
N SER A 41 8.88 -2.42 6.44
CA SER A 41 8.11 -1.19 6.65
C SER A 41 6.97 -1.35 7.67
N ASN A 42 6.89 -2.49 8.36
CA ASN A 42 5.96 -2.67 9.48
C ASN A 42 6.48 -1.91 10.70
N PHE A 43 6.37 -0.58 10.65
CA PHE A 43 6.87 0.31 11.68
C PHE A 43 6.13 0.18 13.00
N GLY A 44 4.91 -0.36 12.99
CA GLY A 44 4.14 -0.66 14.18
C GLY A 44 4.58 -1.93 14.90
N PHE A 45 5.48 -2.72 14.31
CA PHE A 45 5.89 -4.04 14.82
C PHE A 45 4.68 -4.96 15.08
N TYR A 46 3.61 -4.75 14.32
CA TYR A 46 2.40 -5.54 14.43
C TYR A 46 2.64 -6.98 13.96
N ASN A 47 2.25 -7.94 14.79
CA ASN A 47 2.43 -9.35 14.51
C ASN A 47 1.34 -10.17 15.20
N ASP A 48 0.20 -10.29 14.56
CA ASP A 48 -0.89 -11.15 15.01
C ASP A 48 -0.95 -12.41 14.14
N PRO A 49 -0.91 -13.62 14.75
CA PRO A 49 -0.95 -14.88 13.99
C PRO A 49 -2.18 -15.02 13.09
N LYS A 50 -3.35 -14.56 13.55
CA LYS A 50 -4.58 -14.63 12.75
C LYS A 50 -4.51 -13.74 11.52
N THR A 51 -3.97 -12.53 11.66
CA THR A 51 -3.76 -11.62 10.53
C THR A 51 -2.72 -12.18 9.56
N ASN A 52 -1.64 -12.74 10.05
CA ASN A 52 -0.62 -13.37 9.20
C ASN A 52 -1.21 -14.51 8.36
N ASP A 53 -2.07 -15.36 8.95
CA ASP A 53 -2.76 -16.44 8.25
C ASP A 53 -3.74 -15.90 7.20
N LEU A 54 -4.50 -14.83 7.51
CA LEU A 54 -5.41 -14.17 6.57
C LEU A 54 -4.65 -13.57 5.39
N ILE A 55 -3.55 -12.88 5.62
CA ILE A 55 -2.68 -12.33 4.56
C ILE A 55 -2.14 -13.47 3.68
N ALA A 56 -1.67 -14.55 4.29
CA ALA A 56 -1.12 -15.69 3.56
C ALA A 56 -2.20 -16.42 2.73
N ALA A 57 -3.43 -16.50 3.21
CA ALA A 57 -4.55 -17.09 2.48
C ALA A 57 -4.98 -16.20 1.30
N ALA A 58 -5.22 -14.91 1.55
CA ALA A 58 -5.61 -13.94 0.55
C ALA A 58 -4.58 -13.79 -0.59
N GLY A 59 -3.28 -13.85 -0.26
CA GLY A 59 -2.20 -13.79 -1.24
C GLY A 59 -2.09 -15.01 -2.16
N LYS A 60 -2.74 -16.11 -1.83
CA LYS A 60 -2.76 -17.35 -2.64
C LYS A 60 -4.07 -17.57 -3.39
N GLU A 61 -5.14 -16.84 -3.03
CA GLU A 61 -6.45 -17.00 -3.66
C GLU A 61 -6.43 -16.44 -5.09
N LEU A 62 -6.86 -17.25 -6.04
CA LEU A 62 -6.89 -16.91 -7.47
C LEU A 62 -8.27 -16.48 -7.98
N ASP A 63 -9.34 -16.81 -7.24
CA ASP A 63 -10.68 -16.32 -7.53
C ASP A 63 -10.81 -14.87 -7.08
N PRO A 64 -11.11 -13.91 -7.98
CA PRO A 64 -11.13 -12.49 -7.61
C PRO A 64 -12.14 -12.15 -6.51
N ALA A 65 -13.32 -12.77 -6.53
CA ALA A 65 -14.35 -12.48 -5.53
C ALA A 65 -13.98 -13.00 -4.15
N LYS A 66 -13.38 -14.18 -4.09
CA LYS A 66 -12.85 -14.74 -2.84
C LYS A 66 -11.64 -13.94 -2.36
N SER A 67 -10.71 -13.59 -3.24
CA SER A 67 -9.55 -12.76 -2.90
C SER A 67 -9.98 -11.44 -2.26
N GLN A 68 -10.99 -10.75 -2.82
CA GLN A 68 -11.52 -9.53 -2.22
C GLN A 68 -12.11 -9.78 -0.82
N ALA A 69 -12.85 -10.89 -0.64
CA ALA A 69 -13.41 -11.24 0.66
C ALA A 69 -12.33 -11.55 1.70
N ASP A 70 -11.27 -12.25 1.29
CA ASP A 70 -10.14 -12.61 2.16
C ASP A 70 -9.34 -11.36 2.56
N TRP A 71 -9.07 -10.43 1.61
CA TRP A 71 -8.44 -9.14 1.93
C TRP A 71 -9.30 -8.29 2.86
N ALA A 72 -10.62 -8.27 2.68
CA ALA A 72 -11.53 -7.57 3.58
C ALA A 72 -11.53 -8.17 4.99
N ALA A 73 -11.36 -9.49 5.12
CA ALA A 73 -11.22 -10.14 6.42
C ALA A 73 -9.90 -9.76 7.12
N ALA A 74 -8.80 -9.67 6.37
CA ALA A 74 -7.51 -9.20 6.88
C ALA A 74 -7.58 -7.74 7.34
N ASP A 75 -8.19 -6.86 6.53
CA ASP A 75 -8.41 -5.45 6.87
C ASP A 75 -9.21 -5.29 8.16
N LYS A 76 -10.33 -6.01 8.24
CA LYS A 76 -11.15 -6.01 9.45
C LYS A 76 -10.35 -6.40 10.70
N GLN A 77 -9.50 -7.43 10.62
CA GLN A 77 -8.69 -7.86 11.76
C GLN A 77 -7.68 -6.80 12.19
N VAL A 78 -6.95 -6.19 11.24
CA VAL A 78 -6.01 -5.10 11.51
C VAL A 78 -6.71 -3.91 12.20
N MET A 79 -7.93 -3.58 11.75
CA MET A 79 -8.73 -2.50 12.34
C MET A 79 -9.28 -2.85 13.74
N GLU A 80 -9.71 -4.09 13.97
CA GLU A 80 -10.17 -4.57 15.27
C GLU A 80 -9.04 -4.56 16.31
N ASP A 81 -7.82 -4.86 15.90
CA ASP A 81 -6.62 -4.83 16.74
C ASP A 81 -6.09 -3.40 16.96
N ALA A 82 -6.68 -2.42 16.30
CA ALA A 82 -6.24 -1.02 16.32
C ALA A 82 -4.75 -0.82 15.96
N ALA A 83 -4.22 -1.69 15.09
CA ALA A 83 -2.84 -1.61 14.63
C ALA A 83 -2.57 -0.39 13.73
N PHE A 84 -3.63 0.11 13.08
CA PHE A 84 -3.58 1.23 12.16
C PHE A 84 -4.84 2.07 12.27
N PHE A 85 -4.70 3.39 12.12
CA PHE A 85 -5.82 4.32 12.07
C PHE A 85 -5.77 5.14 10.78
N PRO A 86 -6.67 4.90 9.80
CA PRO A 86 -6.72 5.68 8.56
C PRO A 86 -7.17 7.12 8.87
N ILE A 87 -6.34 8.10 8.53
CA ILE A 87 -6.62 9.52 8.80
C ILE A 87 -7.18 10.20 7.58
N THR A 88 -6.55 10.01 6.41
CA THR A 88 -6.91 10.71 5.18
C THR A 88 -6.44 9.97 3.94
N ALA A 89 -7.18 10.14 2.86
CA ALA A 89 -6.76 9.81 1.50
C ALA A 89 -6.59 11.13 0.73
N PRO A 90 -5.37 11.70 0.68
CA PRO A 90 -5.16 13.01 0.08
C PRO A 90 -5.29 12.95 -1.43
N ASN A 91 -5.80 14.05 -2.01
CA ASN A 91 -5.67 14.24 -3.45
C ASN A 91 -4.19 14.47 -3.80
N GLN A 92 -3.70 13.77 -4.81
CA GLN A 92 -2.33 13.91 -5.30
C GLN A 92 -2.31 14.79 -6.55
N PRO A 93 -2.02 16.12 -6.44
CA PRO A 93 -1.91 16.96 -7.60
C PRO A 93 -0.64 16.62 -8.38
N THR A 94 -0.76 16.55 -9.70
CA THR A 94 0.38 16.38 -10.60
C THR A 94 0.49 17.60 -11.51
N TYR A 95 1.72 18.06 -11.72
CA TYR A 95 2.03 19.20 -12.57
C TYR A 95 2.98 18.77 -13.67
N HIS A 96 2.77 19.32 -14.86
CA HIS A 96 3.71 19.18 -15.97
C HIS A 96 3.85 20.52 -16.70
N ALA A 97 5.00 20.73 -17.34
CA ALA A 97 5.24 21.91 -18.14
C ALA A 97 4.38 21.92 -19.41
N SER A 98 4.09 23.08 -19.96
CA SER A 98 3.24 23.23 -21.17
C SER A 98 3.80 22.52 -22.42
N HIS A 99 5.11 22.31 -22.46
CA HIS A 99 5.80 21.58 -23.53
C HIS A 99 5.93 20.07 -23.29
N THR A 100 5.36 19.56 -22.19
CA THR A 100 5.30 18.13 -21.88
C THR A 100 3.96 17.59 -22.39
N HIS A 101 4.00 16.57 -23.23
CA HIS A 101 2.84 16.02 -23.90
C HIS A 101 2.61 14.56 -23.55
N ASN A 102 1.36 14.11 -23.74
CA ASN A 102 0.91 12.75 -23.50
C ASN A 102 1.12 12.28 -22.05
N THR A 103 0.84 13.16 -21.11
CA THR A 103 0.89 12.89 -19.68
C THR A 103 -0.38 12.14 -19.25
N VAL A 104 -0.31 10.83 -19.19
CA VAL A 104 -1.41 9.97 -18.72
C VAL A 104 -1.20 9.70 -17.24
N PHE A 105 -2.15 10.16 -16.41
CA PHE A 105 -2.13 9.89 -14.98
C PHE A 105 -2.71 8.51 -14.67
N ILE A 106 -2.02 7.73 -13.86
CA ILE A 106 -2.42 6.40 -13.43
C ILE A 106 -2.91 6.47 -11.98
N PRO A 107 -4.23 6.46 -11.73
CA PRO A 107 -4.77 6.65 -10.37
C PRO A 107 -4.32 5.58 -9.38
N ALA A 108 -4.17 4.33 -9.82
CA ALA A 108 -3.84 3.22 -8.93
C ALA A 108 -2.46 3.35 -8.26
N ILE A 109 -1.48 3.92 -8.95
CA ILE A 109 -0.12 4.16 -8.42
C ILE A 109 0.18 5.65 -8.22
N GLN A 110 -0.81 6.52 -8.46
CA GLN A 110 -0.74 7.96 -8.26
C GLN A 110 0.45 8.64 -8.98
N GLN A 111 0.77 8.18 -10.18
CA GLN A 111 1.90 8.66 -10.97
C GLN A 111 1.51 8.90 -12.43
N ILE A 112 2.32 9.70 -13.13
CA ILE A 112 2.24 9.81 -14.58
C ILE A 112 2.96 8.63 -15.21
N ASP A 113 2.33 7.98 -16.18
CA ASP A 113 2.97 6.97 -17.02
C ASP A 113 4.05 7.62 -17.89
N PRO A 114 5.34 7.35 -17.67
CA PRO A 114 6.41 7.95 -18.46
C PRO A 114 6.60 7.32 -19.83
N THR A 115 5.94 6.21 -20.12
CA THR A 115 6.21 5.37 -21.31
C THR A 115 6.05 6.14 -22.61
N ASN A 116 5.05 7.02 -22.69
CA ASN A 116 4.70 7.75 -23.91
C ASN A 116 4.84 9.27 -23.76
N VAL A 117 5.42 9.75 -22.68
CA VAL A 117 5.66 11.18 -22.48
C VAL A 117 6.72 11.69 -23.45
N TRP A 118 6.46 12.82 -24.08
CA TRP A 118 7.43 13.48 -24.96
C TRP A 118 7.42 15.00 -24.74
N LEU A 119 8.48 15.67 -25.17
CA LEU A 119 8.65 17.11 -25.06
C LEU A 119 8.64 17.74 -26.45
N SER A 120 7.87 18.82 -26.63
CA SER A 120 8.03 19.68 -27.81
C SER A 120 9.22 20.63 -27.63
N THR A 121 9.92 20.90 -28.70
CA THR A 121 10.82 22.05 -28.75
C THR A 121 10.00 23.32 -28.73
N SER A 122 10.30 24.22 -27.81
CA SER A 122 9.68 25.55 -27.70
C SER A 122 9.90 26.39 -28.95
#